data_2e76974a9affc5789585d668c421bc4a
#
_entry.id   2e76974a9affc5789585d668c421bc4a
#
_cell.length_a   1.000
_cell.length_b   1.000
_cell.length_c   1.000
_cell.angle_alpha   90.00
_cell.angle_beta   90.00
_cell.angle_gamma   90.00
#
_symmetry.space_group_name_H-M   'P 1'
#
loop_
_entity.id
_entity.type
_entity.pdbx_description
1 polymer ?
#
loop_
_entity_poly.entity_id
_entity_poly.type
_entity_poly.pdbx_seq_one_letter_code
_entity_poly.pdbx_strand_id
1 'polypeptide(L)'
;LPATSYLLNLCHDRYRFAVGFAAGMLRGMTSLQPSSQSPETFRRLQAEYPDLICLCDGPTDTLDLPRIDFPAISAVDRKNQPRTKLAIPALPADHLAAILFTSGSTGLPQAQRKTWGKLVANGRAEAVALGLDRQPHAIVGTVPVQHSYGFESTFLLALHGGCAFWAGKPFYPQDIAGALAAVPQPRLLITTPFHLSALLSAEIELPPVDLLLSATAP
;
A
#
# COMPACT_ATOMS: atom_id res chain seq x y z
N LEU A 1 -18.01 -1.54 -4.85
CA LEU A 1 -18.10 -1.26 -3.41
C LEU A 1 -19.46 -0.67 -3.06
N PRO A 2 -20.10 -1.03 -1.93
CA PRO A 2 -21.33 -0.43 -1.45
C PRO A 2 -21.13 1.02 -1.01
N ALA A 3 -22.22 1.73 -0.70
CA ALA A 3 -22.18 3.09 -0.18
C ALA A 3 -21.94 3.04 1.35
N THR A 4 -20.70 2.84 1.75
CA THR A 4 -20.23 2.90 3.14
C THR A 4 -19.18 3.99 3.27
N SER A 5 -18.93 4.50 4.48
CA SER A 5 -17.99 5.61 4.68
C SER A 5 -16.55 5.15 4.82
N TYR A 6 -16.32 3.89 5.27
CA TYR A 6 -14.99 3.39 5.61
C TYR A 6 -14.64 2.08 4.94
N LEU A 7 -13.40 1.97 4.49
CA LEU A 7 -12.83 0.79 3.84
C LEU A 7 -11.61 0.29 4.59
N LEU A 8 -11.63 -0.95 5.03
CA LEU A 8 -10.45 -1.69 5.50
C LEU A 8 -9.94 -2.55 4.35
N ASN A 9 -8.88 -2.12 3.68
CA ASN A 9 -8.31 -2.82 2.54
C ASN A 9 -7.20 -3.78 3.02
N LEU A 10 -7.50 -5.06 3.08
CA LEU A 10 -6.61 -6.13 3.51
C LEU A 10 -6.03 -6.95 2.34
N CYS A 11 -6.12 -6.45 1.11
CA CYS A 11 -5.51 -7.12 -0.03
C CYS A 11 -3.99 -7.26 0.18
N HIS A 12 -3.48 -8.48 0.03
CA HIS A 12 -2.06 -8.81 0.14
C HIS A 12 -1.30 -8.41 -1.12
N ASP A 13 -1.91 -8.60 -2.29
CA ASP A 13 -1.37 -8.13 -3.56
C ASP A 13 -1.49 -6.60 -3.64
N ARG A 14 -0.36 -5.91 -3.85
CA ARG A 14 -0.30 -4.44 -3.84
C ARG A 14 -1.05 -3.80 -5.01
N TYR A 15 -1.13 -4.48 -6.15
CA TYR A 15 -1.94 -3.98 -7.26
C TYR A 15 -3.42 -4.01 -6.90
N ARG A 16 -3.90 -5.11 -6.29
CA ARG A 16 -5.28 -5.21 -5.81
C ARG A 16 -5.56 -4.20 -4.71
N PHE A 17 -4.60 -3.99 -3.81
CA PHE A 17 -4.68 -2.93 -2.80
C PHE A 17 -4.83 -1.55 -3.46
N ALA A 18 -4.01 -1.22 -4.46
CA ALA A 18 -4.06 0.06 -5.18
C ALA A 18 -5.41 0.27 -5.87
N VAL A 19 -5.94 -0.75 -6.55
CA VAL A 19 -7.26 -0.72 -7.19
C VAL A 19 -8.36 -0.54 -6.14
N GLY A 20 -8.30 -1.28 -5.03
CA GLY A 20 -9.27 -1.17 -3.93
C GLY A 20 -9.27 0.21 -3.28
N PHE A 21 -8.10 0.79 -3.04
CA PHE A 21 -7.94 2.15 -2.51
C PHE A 21 -8.54 3.19 -3.46
N ALA A 22 -8.21 3.13 -4.75
CA ALA A 22 -8.74 4.04 -5.76
C ALA A 22 -10.26 3.92 -5.90
N ALA A 23 -10.79 2.69 -5.92
CA ALA A 23 -12.23 2.43 -5.96
C ALA A 23 -12.95 2.97 -4.72
N GLY A 24 -12.36 2.84 -3.53
CA GLY A 24 -12.87 3.43 -2.30
C GLY A 24 -12.98 4.95 -2.39
N MET A 25 -11.90 5.62 -2.83
CA MET A 25 -11.90 7.07 -3.00
C MET A 25 -12.94 7.56 -4.01
N LEU A 26 -13.12 6.85 -5.14
CA LEU A 26 -14.16 7.16 -6.12
C LEU A 26 -15.59 7.00 -5.57
N ARG A 27 -15.76 6.21 -4.52
CA ARG A 27 -17.02 6.05 -3.78
C ARG A 27 -17.14 7.00 -2.59
N GLY A 28 -16.19 7.91 -2.39
CA GLY A 28 -16.17 8.84 -1.26
C GLY A 28 -15.77 8.21 0.08
N MET A 29 -15.21 6.99 0.07
CA MET A 29 -14.84 6.27 1.27
C MET A 29 -13.47 6.72 1.80
N THR A 30 -13.29 6.61 3.11
CA THR A 30 -12.00 6.78 3.80
C THR A 30 -11.36 5.42 4.06
N SER A 31 -10.11 5.23 3.65
CA SER A 31 -9.36 4.00 3.93
C SER A 31 -8.80 3.99 5.35
N LEU A 32 -9.10 2.95 6.14
CA LEU A 32 -8.50 2.73 7.45
C LEU A 32 -7.23 1.89 7.32
N GLN A 33 -6.12 2.38 7.87
CA GLN A 33 -4.79 1.74 7.81
C GLN A 33 -4.31 1.43 9.24
N PRO A 34 -4.78 0.32 9.86
CA PRO A 34 -4.39 -0.04 11.21
C PRO A 34 -2.93 -0.48 11.29
N SER A 35 -2.25 -0.17 12.38
CA SER A 35 -0.88 -0.61 12.65
C SER A 35 -0.77 -2.11 12.95
N SER A 36 -1.88 -2.77 13.29
CA SER A 36 -1.97 -4.19 13.58
C SER A 36 -3.21 -4.78 12.91
N GLN A 37 -3.12 -6.05 12.48
CA GLN A 37 -4.23 -6.83 11.93
C GLN A 37 -4.73 -7.89 12.92
N SER A 38 -4.64 -7.61 14.23
CA SER A 38 -5.16 -8.51 15.26
C SER A 38 -6.70 -8.47 15.31
N PRO A 39 -7.35 -9.56 15.74
CA PRO A 39 -8.81 -9.60 15.95
C PRO A 39 -9.31 -8.50 16.92
N GLU A 40 -8.51 -8.12 17.90
CA GLU A 40 -8.81 -7.05 18.82
C GLU A 40 -8.83 -5.68 18.13
N THR A 41 -7.85 -5.41 17.26
CA THR A 41 -7.80 -4.19 16.45
C THR A 41 -9.04 -4.10 15.58
N PHE A 42 -9.45 -5.18 14.92
CA PHE A 42 -10.62 -5.18 14.05
C PHE A 42 -11.92 -4.95 14.82
N ARG A 43 -12.10 -5.60 15.99
CA ARG A 43 -13.26 -5.36 16.85
C ARG A 43 -13.36 -3.90 17.30
N ARG A 44 -12.23 -3.28 17.65
CA ARG A 44 -12.18 -1.86 18.01
C ARG A 44 -12.55 -0.97 16.84
N LEU A 45 -11.98 -1.23 15.65
CA LEU A 45 -12.31 -0.46 14.46
C LEU A 45 -13.79 -0.57 14.11
N GLN A 46 -14.38 -1.75 14.22
CA GLN A 46 -15.80 -1.95 13.96
C GLN A 46 -16.69 -1.19 14.95
N ALA A 47 -16.31 -1.16 16.21
CA ALA A 47 -17.03 -0.40 17.23
C ALA A 47 -16.94 1.12 17.00
N GLU A 48 -15.78 1.62 16.56
CA GLU A 48 -15.54 3.05 16.29
C GLU A 48 -16.10 3.50 14.93
N TYR A 49 -16.12 2.58 13.93
CA TYR A 49 -16.58 2.82 12.55
C TYR A 49 -17.64 1.78 12.18
N PRO A 50 -18.92 1.94 12.61
CA PRO A 50 -19.95 0.90 12.46
C PRO A 50 -20.30 0.52 11.01
N ASP A 51 -20.07 1.42 10.05
CA ASP A 51 -20.29 1.20 8.62
C ASP A 51 -19.02 0.78 7.88
N LEU A 52 -18.03 0.25 8.61
CA LEU A 52 -16.80 -0.30 8.05
C LEU A 52 -17.07 -1.55 7.23
N ILE A 53 -16.47 -1.59 6.02
CA ILE A 53 -16.43 -2.78 5.18
C ILE A 53 -14.99 -3.18 4.90
N CYS A 54 -14.76 -4.49 4.81
CA CYS A 54 -13.46 -5.06 4.49
C CYS A 54 -13.37 -5.50 3.02
N LEU A 55 -12.26 -5.20 2.34
CA LEU A 55 -11.91 -5.73 1.03
C LEU A 55 -10.72 -6.68 1.18
N CYS A 56 -10.88 -7.92 0.70
CA CYS A 56 -9.88 -8.98 0.81
C CYS A 56 -9.59 -9.63 -0.55
N ASP A 57 -8.39 -10.18 -0.73
CA ASP A 57 -8.01 -10.95 -1.93
C ASP A 57 -7.62 -12.40 -1.62
N GLY A 58 -7.91 -12.86 -0.41
CA GLY A 58 -7.66 -14.21 0.06
C GLY A 58 -8.52 -14.59 1.26
N PRO A 59 -8.42 -15.82 1.77
CA PRO A 59 -9.17 -16.26 2.94
C PRO A 59 -8.79 -15.44 4.17
N THR A 60 -9.79 -15.04 4.94
CA THR A 60 -9.65 -14.31 6.20
C THR A 60 -10.60 -14.91 7.22
N ASP A 61 -10.26 -16.11 7.68
CA ASP A 61 -11.14 -16.97 8.51
C ASP A 61 -11.43 -16.38 9.90
N THR A 62 -10.70 -15.35 10.30
CA THR A 62 -10.81 -14.73 11.64
C THR A 62 -11.52 -13.38 11.63
N LEU A 63 -12.08 -12.97 10.48
CA LEU A 63 -12.63 -11.62 10.34
C LEU A 63 -14.16 -11.64 10.49
N ASP A 64 -14.65 -11.15 11.61
CA ASP A 64 -16.08 -10.93 11.86
C ASP A 64 -16.47 -9.48 11.43
N LEU A 65 -16.23 -9.16 10.15
CA LEU A 65 -16.54 -7.87 9.53
C LEU A 65 -17.29 -8.09 8.22
N PRO A 66 -18.22 -7.20 7.83
CA PRO A 66 -18.77 -7.18 6.49
C PRO A 66 -17.65 -7.16 5.45
N ARG A 67 -17.64 -8.15 4.56
CA ARG A 67 -16.54 -8.43 3.66
C ARG A 67 -16.95 -8.41 2.20
N ILE A 68 -16.08 -7.90 1.34
CA ILE A 68 -16.11 -8.07 -0.12
C ILE A 68 -14.83 -8.76 -0.54
N ASP A 69 -14.96 -9.81 -1.32
CA ASP A 69 -13.82 -10.44 -1.97
C ASP A 69 -13.42 -9.63 -3.24
N PHE A 70 -12.12 -9.43 -3.42
CA PHE A 70 -11.63 -8.80 -4.64
C PHE A 70 -11.99 -9.70 -5.84
N PRO A 71 -12.63 -9.17 -6.89
CA PRO A 71 -13.10 -9.98 -8.00
C PRO A 71 -11.93 -10.67 -8.72
N ALA A 72 -12.13 -11.90 -9.17
CA ALA A 72 -11.16 -12.58 -10.02
C ALA A 72 -10.98 -11.80 -11.33
N ILE A 73 -9.74 -11.41 -11.62
CA ILE A 73 -9.41 -10.73 -12.87
C ILE A 73 -9.18 -11.80 -13.93
N SER A 74 -10.15 -12.01 -14.81
CA SER A 74 -9.99 -12.90 -15.96
C SER A 74 -9.08 -12.27 -17.01
N ALA A 75 -8.07 -13.03 -17.45
CA ALA A 75 -7.20 -12.61 -18.55
C ALA A 75 -7.97 -12.47 -19.91
N VAL A 76 -9.12 -13.10 -20.02
CA VAL A 76 -9.97 -13.10 -21.23
C VAL A 76 -10.65 -11.74 -21.41
N ASP A 77 -10.98 -11.04 -20.33
CA ASP A 77 -11.69 -9.76 -20.40
C ASP A 77 -10.84 -8.60 -20.97
N ARG A 78 -9.52 -8.74 -21.00
CA ARG A 78 -8.61 -7.67 -21.48
C ARG A 78 -8.60 -7.53 -23.01
N LYS A 79 -8.87 -8.59 -23.77
CA LYS A 79 -8.76 -8.57 -25.23
C LYS A 79 -10.01 -8.01 -25.94
N ASN A 80 -11.16 -8.05 -25.30
CA ASN A 80 -12.46 -7.74 -25.92
C ASN A 80 -13.16 -6.52 -25.33
N GLN A 81 -12.59 -5.84 -24.34
CA GLN A 81 -13.20 -4.60 -23.86
C GLN A 81 -12.87 -3.45 -24.84
N PRO A 82 -13.89 -2.75 -25.35
CA PRO A 82 -13.62 -1.54 -26.12
C PRO A 82 -12.84 -0.57 -25.22
N ARG A 83 -11.77 0.01 -25.76
CA ARG A 83 -11.02 1.08 -25.09
C ARG A 83 -11.92 2.32 -25.05
N THR A 84 -12.93 2.29 -24.18
CA THR A 84 -13.73 3.48 -23.87
C THR A 84 -12.76 4.50 -23.25
N LYS A 85 -12.73 5.71 -23.80
CA LYS A 85 -12.06 6.84 -23.15
C LYS A 85 -12.79 7.10 -21.84
N LEU A 86 -12.32 6.48 -20.76
CA LEU A 86 -12.83 6.78 -19.43
C LEU A 86 -12.43 8.22 -19.09
N ALA A 87 -13.38 9.03 -18.66
CA ALA A 87 -13.07 10.33 -18.11
C ALA A 87 -12.19 10.13 -16.85
N ILE A 88 -11.10 10.88 -16.76
CA ILE A 88 -10.26 10.86 -15.55
C ILE A 88 -11.07 11.53 -14.43
N PRO A 89 -11.40 10.81 -13.35
CA PRO A 89 -12.19 11.39 -12.26
C PRO A 89 -11.41 12.46 -11.52
N ALA A 90 -12.07 13.55 -11.18
CA ALA A 90 -11.54 14.56 -10.27
C ALA A 90 -11.87 14.18 -8.82
N LEU A 91 -10.86 14.15 -7.96
CA LEU A 91 -11.02 13.92 -6.53
C LEU A 91 -10.76 15.21 -5.76
N PRO A 92 -11.64 15.63 -4.83
CA PRO A 92 -11.41 16.82 -4.00
C PRO A 92 -10.13 16.68 -3.18
N ALA A 93 -9.32 17.74 -3.11
CA ALA A 93 -8.07 17.72 -2.36
C ALA A 93 -8.28 17.59 -0.84
N ASP A 94 -9.41 18.05 -0.34
CA ASP A 94 -9.83 17.97 1.06
C ASP A 94 -10.54 16.64 1.41
N HIS A 95 -10.80 15.77 0.42
CA HIS A 95 -11.35 14.44 0.69
C HIS A 95 -10.46 13.68 1.68
N LEU A 96 -11.04 13.18 2.77
CA LEU A 96 -10.36 12.35 3.76
C LEU A 96 -10.06 10.98 3.14
N ALA A 97 -8.86 10.83 2.57
CA ALA A 97 -8.49 9.64 1.81
C ALA A 97 -8.10 8.45 2.71
N ALA A 98 -7.44 8.74 3.84
CA ALA A 98 -7.01 7.70 4.77
C ALA A 98 -6.95 8.16 6.21
N ILE A 99 -7.09 7.21 7.14
CA ILE A 99 -6.75 7.35 8.56
C ILE A 99 -5.66 6.31 8.86
N LEU A 100 -4.45 6.80 9.17
CA LEU A 100 -3.31 5.97 9.54
C LEU A 100 -3.27 5.86 11.06
N PHE A 101 -3.17 4.64 11.57
CA PHE A 101 -3.05 4.41 13.02
C PHE A 101 -1.60 4.12 13.34
N THR A 102 -0.95 5.02 14.09
CA THR A 102 0.45 4.87 14.52
C THR A 102 0.50 4.42 15.98
N SER A 103 1.52 3.63 16.34
CA SER A 103 1.76 3.27 17.74
C SER A 103 2.11 4.53 18.53
N GLY A 104 1.17 5.00 19.38
CA GLY A 104 1.43 6.12 20.28
C GLY A 104 2.34 5.70 21.45
N SER A 105 3.12 6.64 21.98
CA SER A 105 3.94 6.44 23.20
C SER A 105 3.12 6.05 24.44
N THR A 106 1.80 6.25 24.40
CA THR A 106 0.83 5.91 25.45
C THR A 106 0.23 4.51 25.31
N GLY A 107 0.68 3.71 24.32
CA GLY A 107 0.18 2.35 24.07
C GLY A 107 -1.12 2.29 23.25
N LEU A 108 -1.86 3.38 23.11
CA LEU A 108 -3.05 3.44 22.25
C LEU A 108 -2.68 4.00 20.87
N PRO A 109 -3.11 3.36 19.76
CA PRO A 109 -2.87 3.88 18.44
C PRO A 109 -3.51 5.25 18.21
N GLN A 110 -2.72 6.20 17.72
CA GLN A 110 -3.21 7.53 17.37
C GLN A 110 -3.67 7.54 15.90
N ALA A 111 -4.89 8.06 15.69
CA ALA A 111 -5.47 8.21 14.37
C ALA A 111 -4.92 9.48 13.67
N GLN A 112 -4.19 9.31 12.59
CA GLN A 112 -3.65 10.38 11.75
C GLN A 112 -4.51 10.54 10.50
N ARG A 113 -5.30 11.61 10.44
CA ARG A 113 -6.21 11.89 9.32
C ARG A 113 -5.42 12.47 8.14
N LYS A 114 -5.51 11.85 6.97
CA LYS A 114 -4.79 12.24 5.76
C LYS A 114 -5.78 12.62 4.65
N THR A 115 -5.77 13.87 4.23
CA THR A 115 -6.53 14.30 3.04
C THR A 115 -5.78 13.92 1.77
N TRP A 116 -6.52 13.73 0.67
CA TRP A 116 -5.95 13.38 -0.62
C TRP A 116 -4.89 14.38 -1.09
N GLY A 117 -5.17 15.67 -0.98
CA GLY A 117 -4.21 16.73 -1.36
C GLY A 117 -2.90 16.66 -0.57
N LYS A 118 -2.95 16.34 0.74
CA LYS A 118 -1.74 16.16 1.57
C LYS A 118 -0.96 14.92 1.15
N LEU A 119 -1.64 13.80 0.87
CA LEU A 119 -0.98 12.58 0.39
C LEU A 119 -0.28 12.80 -0.95
N VAL A 120 -0.95 13.50 -1.88
CA VAL A 120 -0.34 13.88 -3.18
C VAL A 120 0.88 14.76 -2.99
N ALA A 121 0.77 15.81 -2.14
CA ALA A 121 1.87 16.72 -1.89
C ALA A 121 3.08 16.02 -1.26
N ASN A 122 2.84 15.15 -0.26
CA ASN A 122 3.89 14.37 0.39
C ASN A 122 4.57 13.40 -0.58
N GLY A 123 3.80 12.60 -1.34
CA GLY A 123 4.36 11.64 -2.29
C GLY A 123 5.18 12.32 -3.39
N ARG A 124 4.75 13.50 -3.87
CA ARG A 124 5.53 14.29 -4.83
C ARG A 124 6.81 14.85 -4.22
N ALA A 125 6.73 15.39 -2.99
CA ALA A 125 7.91 15.92 -2.29
C ALA A 125 8.94 14.79 -2.03
N GLU A 126 8.49 13.60 -1.62
CA GLU A 126 9.36 12.44 -1.44
C GLU A 126 10.00 12.01 -2.78
N ALA A 127 9.22 11.97 -3.87
CA ALA A 127 9.74 11.63 -5.20
C ALA A 127 10.82 12.62 -5.67
N VAL A 128 10.62 13.92 -5.47
CA VAL A 128 11.63 14.95 -5.78
C VAL A 128 12.87 14.80 -4.91
N ALA A 129 12.71 14.59 -3.60
CA ALA A 129 13.83 14.40 -2.68
C ALA A 129 14.69 13.18 -3.03
N LEU A 130 14.08 12.13 -3.57
CA LEU A 130 14.76 10.92 -4.00
C LEU A 130 15.20 10.95 -5.49
N GLY A 131 14.91 12.04 -6.21
CA GLY A 131 15.26 12.19 -7.63
C GLY A 131 14.42 11.34 -8.60
N LEU A 132 13.31 10.76 -8.12
CA LEU A 132 12.46 9.86 -8.91
C LEU A 132 11.64 10.59 -9.97
N ASP A 133 11.40 11.89 -9.79
CA ASP A 133 10.76 12.78 -10.76
C ASP A 133 11.58 12.93 -12.05
N ARG A 134 12.90 12.75 -11.96
CA ARG A 134 13.84 12.80 -13.09
C ARG A 134 14.15 11.42 -13.65
N GLN A 135 14.25 10.41 -12.77
CA GLN A 135 14.53 9.03 -13.14
C GLN A 135 13.65 8.07 -12.36
N PRO A 136 12.48 7.68 -12.92
CA PRO A 136 11.60 6.71 -12.28
C PRO A 136 12.30 5.37 -12.06
N HIS A 137 12.09 4.75 -10.90
CA HIS A 137 12.65 3.47 -10.51
C HIS A 137 11.58 2.38 -10.43
N ALA A 138 12.01 1.13 -10.54
CA ALA A 138 11.18 -0.01 -10.15
C ALA A 138 11.31 -0.20 -8.62
N ILE A 139 10.21 -0.04 -7.90
CA ILE A 139 10.19 -0.07 -6.43
C ILE A 139 9.89 -1.48 -5.94
N VAL A 140 10.79 -2.03 -5.13
CA VAL A 140 10.57 -3.25 -4.34
C VAL A 140 10.47 -2.84 -2.86
N GLY A 141 9.31 -3.06 -2.24
CA GLY A 141 9.10 -2.75 -0.82
C GLY A 141 8.97 -4.03 0.01
N THR A 142 9.55 -4.09 1.20
CA THR A 142 9.39 -5.20 2.15
C THR A 142 8.28 -4.94 3.16
N VAL A 143 7.91 -3.67 3.37
CA VAL A 143 6.87 -3.27 4.32
C VAL A 143 5.48 -3.41 3.70
N PRO A 144 4.49 -3.97 4.44
CA PRO A 144 3.11 -4.02 3.97
C PRO A 144 2.55 -2.64 3.66
N VAL A 145 1.76 -2.52 2.58
CA VAL A 145 1.09 -1.26 2.20
C VAL A 145 -0.03 -0.85 3.16
N GLN A 146 -0.45 -1.73 4.07
CA GLN A 146 -1.36 -1.41 5.16
C GLN A 146 -0.65 -0.68 6.31
N HIS A 147 0.66 -0.76 6.39
CA HIS A 147 1.45 0.00 7.35
C HIS A 147 1.77 1.39 6.79
N SER A 148 1.78 2.44 7.63
CA SER A 148 1.99 3.83 7.19
C SER A 148 3.21 4.01 6.30
N TYR A 149 4.36 3.44 6.67
CA TYR A 149 5.58 3.51 5.87
C TYR A 149 5.44 2.83 4.49
N GLY A 150 4.88 1.62 4.43
CA GLY A 150 4.61 0.95 3.15
C GLY A 150 3.57 1.67 2.30
N PHE A 151 2.55 2.26 2.93
CA PHE A 151 1.52 3.04 2.27
C PHE A 151 2.09 4.33 1.64
N GLU A 152 2.85 5.10 2.41
CA GLU A 152 3.40 6.38 1.95
C GLU A 152 4.58 6.17 1.01
N SER A 153 5.63 5.44 1.43
CA SER A 153 6.90 5.36 0.68
C SER A 153 6.97 4.22 -0.36
N THR A 154 6.06 3.23 -0.37
CA THR A 154 6.02 2.24 -1.46
C THR A 154 4.88 2.56 -2.43
N PHE A 155 3.64 2.63 -1.94
CA PHE A 155 2.48 2.75 -2.81
C PHE A 155 2.29 4.18 -3.31
N LEU A 156 2.18 5.18 -2.42
CA LEU A 156 1.95 6.57 -2.83
C LEU A 156 3.18 7.18 -3.53
N LEU A 157 4.38 6.84 -3.08
CA LEU A 157 5.61 7.25 -3.75
C LEU A 157 5.64 6.76 -5.21
N ALA A 158 5.30 5.49 -5.46
CA ALA A 158 5.24 4.97 -6.82
C ALA A 158 4.18 5.71 -7.66
N LEU A 159 2.99 5.91 -7.09
CA LEU A 159 1.87 6.56 -7.76
C LEU A 159 2.19 8.01 -8.16
N HIS A 160 2.82 8.78 -7.26
CA HIS A 160 3.06 10.21 -7.45
C HIS A 160 4.45 10.52 -8.04
N GLY A 161 5.40 9.59 -7.95
CA GLY A 161 6.72 9.67 -8.57
C GLY A 161 6.78 9.10 -9.98
N GLY A 162 5.66 8.57 -10.51
CA GLY A 162 5.64 7.94 -11.84
C GLY A 162 6.43 6.62 -11.91
N CYS A 163 6.63 5.97 -10.78
CA CYS A 163 7.38 4.72 -10.65
C CYS A 163 6.45 3.50 -10.75
N ALA A 164 7.02 2.35 -11.11
CA ALA A 164 6.36 1.07 -10.95
C ALA A 164 6.70 0.46 -9.59
N PHE A 165 5.83 -0.37 -9.01
CA PHE A 165 6.14 -1.13 -7.81
C PHE A 165 5.87 -2.62 -7.99
N TRP A 166 6.64 -3.45 -7.28
CA TRP A 166 6.43 -4.89 -7.23
C TRP A 166 5.13 -5.22 -6.49
N ALA A 167 4.24 -5.97 -7.12
CA ALA A 167 2.91 -6.26 -6.57
C ALA A 167 2.95 -7.23 -5.38
N GLY A 168 3.93 -8.13 -5.33
CA GLY A 168 4.10 -9.09 -4.25
C GLY A 168 4.64 -8.47 -2.96
N LYS A 169 4.63 -9.26 -1.88
CA LYS A 169 5.11 -8.89 -0.55
C LYS A 169 6.35 -9.73 -0.21
N PRO A 170 7.55 -9.36 -0.69
CA PRO A 170 8.78 -10.07 -0.34
C PRO A 170 9.10 -9.86 1.13
N PHE A 171 9.43 -10.93 1.85
CA PHE A 171 9.71 -10.89 3.28
C PHE A 171 11.06 -11.53 3.63
N TYR A 172 11.30 -12.75 3.15
CA TYR A 172 12.57 -13.43 3.38
C TYR A 172 13.65 -12.95 2.40
N PRO A 173 14.95 -13.11 2.74
CA PRO A 173 16.05 -12.69 1.88
C PRO A 173 15.92 -13.16 0.43
N GLN A 174 15.57 -14.43 0.20
CA GLN A 174 15.39 -14.99 -1.15
C GLN A 174 14.23 -14.38 -1.89
N ASP A 175 13.12 -14.04 -1.19
CA ASP A 175 11.97 -13.37 -1.80
C ASP A 175 12.35 -11.96 -2.26
N ILE A 176 13.15 -11.25 -1.43
CA ILE A 176 13.64 -9.89 -1.75
C ILE A 176 14.57 -9.95 -2.95
N ALA A 177 15.54 -10.88 -2.96
CA ALA A 177 16.42 -11.08 -4.09
C ALA A 177 15.67 -11.44 -5.38
N GLY A 178 14.70 -12.36 -5.29
CA GLY A 178 13.83 -12.75 -6.41
C GLY A 178 12.99 -11.58 -6.95
N ALA A 179 12.41 -10.76 -6.07
CA ALA A 179 11.65 -9.58 -6.46
C ALA A 179 12.55 -8.52 -7.15
N LEU A 180 13.76 -8.29 -6.62
CA LEU A 180 14.74 -7.39 -7.24
C LEU A 180 15.19 -7.90 -8.61
N ALA A 181 15.41 -9.21 -8.76
CA ALA A 181 15.78 -9.81 -10.04
C ALA A 181 14.68 -9.69 -11.10
N ALA A 182 13.41 -9.73 -10.68
CA ALA A 182 12.25 -9.71 -11.56
C ALA A 182 11.87 -8.32 -12.07
N VAL A 183 12.42 -7.24 -11.51
CA VAL A 183 12.14 -5.86 -11.93
C VAL A 183 13.30 -5.24 -12.70
N PRO A 184 13.05 -4.32 -13.66
CA PRO A 184 14.12 -3.66 -14.40
C PRO A 184 14.89 -2.67 -13.52
N GLN A 185 16.11 -2.32 -13.94
CA GLN A 185 16.84 -1.17 -13.41
C GLN A 185 16.31 0.14 -14.04
N PRO A 186 16.44 1.29 -13.34
CA PRO A 186 16.98 1.43 -11.97
C PRO A 186 16.01 0.93 -10.91
N ARG A 187 16.55 0.39 -9.81
CA ARG A 187 15.79 -0.25 -8.73
C ARG A 187 15.86 0.55 -7.44
N LEU A 188 14.73 0.73 -6.78
CA LEU A 188 14.65 1.27 -5.42
C LEU A 188 14.17 0.17 -4.48
N LEU A 189 14.99 -0.15 -3.46
CA LEU A 189 14.58 -1.03 -2.37
C LEU A 189 14.10 -0.19 -1.19
N ILE A 190 12.82 -0.36 -0.80
CA ILE A 190 12.22 0.26 0.39
C ILE A 190 12.06 -0.81 1.45
N THR A 191 12.77 -0.65 2.57
CA THR A 191 12.92 -1.70 3.55
C THR A 191 13.06 -1.17 4.98
N THR A 192 13.40 -2.04 5.93
CA THR A 192 13.64 -1.70 7.33
C THR A 192 15.02 -2.20 7.75
N PRO A 193 15.60 -1.66 8.84
CA PRO A 193 16.86 -2.19 9.40
C PRO A 193 16.80 -3.69 9.70
N PHE A 194 15.65 -4.20 10.15
CA PHE A 194 15.42 -5.62 10.38
C PHE A 194 15.66 -6.48 9.11
N HIS A 195 15.03 -6.08 7.99
CA HIS A 195 15.21 -6.82 6.72
C HIS A 195 16.63 -6.67 6.17
N LEU A 196 17.29 -5.51 6.35
CA LEU A 196 18.67 -5.32 5.95
C LEU A 196 19.61 -6.22 6.74
N SER A 197 19.42 -6.32 8.06
CA SER A 197 20.19 -7.25 8.89
C SER A 197 20.01 -8.71 8.46
N ALA A 198 18.76 -9.10 8.15
CA ALA A 198 18.46 -10.45 7.65
C ALA A 198 19.13 -10.71 6.28
N LEU A 199 19.12 -9.73 5.36
CA LEU A 199 19.79 -9.83 4.07
C LEU A 199 21.31 -10.00 4.21
N LEU A 200 21.94 -9.22 5.09
CA LEU A 200 23.37 -9.32 5.36
C LEU A 200 23.75 -10.68 5.98
N SER A 201 22.92 -11.18 6.90
CA SER A 201 23.15 -12.47 7.56
C SER A 201 22.91 -13.69 6.66
N ALA A 202 22.15 -13.53 5.58
CA ALA A 202 21.82 -14.62 4.68
C ALA A 202 22.95 -14.97 3.69
N GLU A 203 23.97 -14.10 3.56
CA GLU A 203 25.12 -14.27 2.65
C GLU A 203 24.71 -14.62 1.20
N ILE A 204 23.58 -14.07 0.74
CA ILE A 204 23.09 -14.29 -0.62
C ILE A 204 23.53 -13.16 -1.55
N GLU A 205 23.72 -13.48 -2.83
CA GLU A 205 23.96 -12.47 -3.85
C GLU A 205 22.67 -11.70 -4.15
N LEU A 206 22.73 -10.38 -3.99
CA LEU A 206 21.61 -9.49 -4.33
C LEU A 206 21.85 -8.85 -5.69
N PRO A 207 20.77 -8.77 -6.53
CA PRO A 207 20.82 -7.94 -7.72
C PRO A 207 21.14 -6.48 -7.38
N PRO A 208 21.84 -5.74 -8.26
CA PRO A 208 22.16 -4.33 -8.02
C PRO A 208 20.92 -3.50 -7.67
N VAL A 209 21.04 -2.65 -6.65
CA VAL A 209 20.04 -1.69 -6.18
C VAL A 209 20.63 -0.30 -6.36
N ASP A 210 19.93 0.56 -7.10
CA ASP A 210 20.43 1.90 -7.43
C ASP A 210 20.14 2.89 -6.30
N LEU A 211 19.05 2.66 -5.55
CA LEU A 211 18.66 3.48 -4.40
C LEU A 211 18.09 2.60 -3.29
N LEU A 212 18.48 2.89 -2.05
CA LEU A 212 18.01 2.20 -0.84
C LEU A 212 17.36 3.22 0.11
N LEU A 213 16.12 2.95 0.51
CA LEU A 213 15.42 3.69 1.55
C LEU A 213 15.10 2.76 2.72
N SER A 214 15.64 3.08 3.90
CA SER A 214 15.38 2.31 5.12
C SER A 214 14.87 3.22 6.22
N ALA A 215 13.77 2.85 6.84
CA ALA A 215 13.16 3.57 7.95
C ALA A 215 12.55 2.61 8.97
N THR A 216 12.05 3.16 10.06
CA THR A 216 11.57 2.50 11.29
C THR A 216 12.69 2.13 12.26
N ALA A 217 12.32 1.80 13.52
CA ALA A 217 13.30 1.36 14.52
C ALA A 217 13.96 0.03 14.13
N PRO A 218 15.21 -0.19 14.55
CA PRO A 218 15.91 -1.45 14.38
C PRO A 218 15.18 -2.61 15.04
#